data_f46416943a55c975cade5667dbd1a086
#
_entry.id   f46416943a55c975cade5667dbd1a086
#
_cell.length_a   1.000
_cell.length_b   1.000
_cell.length_c   1.000
_cell.angle_alpha   90.00
_cell.angle_beta   90.00
_cell.angle_gamma   90.00
#
_symmetry.space_group_name_H-M   'P 1'
#
loop_
_entity.id
_entity.type
_entity.pdbx_description
1 polymer ?
#
loop_
_entity_poly.entity_id
_entity_poly.type
_entity_poly.pdbx_seq_one_letter_code
_entity_poly.pdbx_strand_id
1 'polypeptide(L)'
;MSKPPAPSSLAYRGRHANEPSRLVLNTIVDALKDAFLMAWAVWWALVFGFAISAVVQAWIPRIRIQRALGGAGTRPIAVATGLGAASSSCSYAAIAIAKSLFQKGSSSASALAFQFASTNLVIELGVVIWVLLGWQFTLAEFVGGLILIVIMTSLLRLFVSKRLEEQAREHAIEADTGHQHHSAETQTTVRERLTSMSAWSDVAHNFRNDWTMLYKEITLGFLLAGFIGQLPNSFFNSLFITQAPGPLKLIENALVGPIIAVLSFVCSVGNIPLAAVLWSGGIGFAGVISFIFADLLVLPIVLIYRKYYGNPFTLRIVVLMFITMVLAALAVDGIFSAAGLIPTVRPTRADIFSEVKVDYKLLTNILGLVVFAALFALTMRRGATDPVCGMKVDKAKAIRVELDGNTLYFCSPHCAAKARQDHLQEEMFVR
;
A
#
# COMPACT_ATOMS: atom_id res chain seq x y z
N MET A 1 -74.90 -2.77 21.45
CA MET A 1 -73.46 -2.66 21.48
C MET A 1 -72.86 -3.67 20.48
N SER A 2 -72.61 -3.26 19.26
CA SER A 2 -72.06 -4.09 18.17
C SER A 2 -70.52 -4.09 18.23
N LYS A 3 -69.94 -5.31 18.24
CA LYS A 3 -68.49 -5.53 18.22
C LYS A 3 -67.88 -5.02 16.89
N PRO A 4 -66.75 -4.32 16.89
CA PRO A 4 -66.10 -3.92 15.65
C PRO A 4 -65.53 -5.17 14.92
N PRO A 5 -65.47 -5.15 13.57
CA PRO A 5 -64.95 -6.27 12.79
C PRO A 5 -63.44 -6.42 12.96
N ALA A 6 -62.97 -7.68 13.01
CA ALA A 6 -61.54 -8.03 13.10
C ALA A 6 -60.78 -7.56 11.82
N PRO A 7 -59.57 -7.03 11.93
CA PRO A 7 -58.78 -6.61 10.77
C PRO A 7 -58.41 -7.84 9.92
N SER A 8 -58.57 -7.72 8.61
CA SER A 8 -58.33 -8.76 7.62
C SER A 8 -56.85 -9.22 7.62
N SER A 9 -56.63 -10.52 7.71
CA SER A 9 -55.32 -11.19 7.75
C SER A 9 -54.37 -10.92 6.55
N LEU A 10 -54.91 -10.34 5.46
CA LEU A 10 -54.14 -9.95 4.27
C LEU A 10 -53.34 -8.64 4.47
N ALA A 11 -53.81 -7.70 5.29
CA ALA A 11 -53.09 -6.44 5.55
C ALA A 11 -51.91 -6.61 6.52
N TYR A 12 -51.88 -7.70 7.32
CA TYR A 12 -50.82 -7.99 8.26
C TYR A 12 -49.63 -8.71 7.59
N ARG A 13 -49.86 -9.52 6.56
CA ARG A 13 -48.83 -10.21 5.79
C ARG A 13 -47.97 -9.28 4.89
N GLY A 14 -48.52 -8.18 4.42
CA GLY A 14 -47.83 -7.25 3.51
C GLY A 14 -46.83 -6.33 4.20
N ARG A 15 -46.93 -6.11 5.52
CA ARG A 15 -46.02 -5.23 6.26
C ARG A 15 -44.75 -5.93 6.73
N HIS A 16 -44.79 -7.23 7.02
CA HIS A 16 -43.62 -7.99 7.49
C HIS A 16 -42.72 -8.53 6.39
N ALA A 17 -43.19 -8.61 5.15
CA ALA A 17 -42.38 -9.11 4.02
C ALA A 17 -41.35 -8.12 3.51
N ASN A 18 -41.46 -6.82 3.80
CA ASN A 18 -40.52 -5.77 3.35
C ASN A 18 -39.49 -5.35 4.40
N GLU A 19 -39.62 -5.79 5.64
CA GLU A 19 -38.66 -5.41 6.72
C GLU A 19 -37.24 -5.95 6.51
N PRO A 20 -37.00 -7.23 6.17
CA PRO A 20 -35.63 -7.73 6.00
C PRO A 20 -34.91 -7.10 4.80
N SER A 21 -35.66 -6.83 3.70
CA SER A 21 -35.08 -6.19 2.51
C SER A 21 -34.67 -4.74 2.76
N ARG A 22 -35.47 -4.01 3.55
CA ARG A 22 -35.16 -2.64 3.97
C ARG A 22 -33.99 -2.59 4.95
N LEU A 23 -33.89 -3.57 5.86
CA LEU A 23 -32.78 -3.66 6.80
C LEU A 23 -31.46 -3.89 6.06
N VAL A 24 -31.42 -4.83 5.13
CA VAL A 24 -30.23 -5.10 4.31
C VAL A 24 -29.85 -3.88 3.47
N LEU A 25 -30.82 -3.22 2.84
CA LEU A 25 -30.57 -2.02 2.04
C LEU A 25 -29.99 -0.89 2.89
N ASN A 26 -30.55 -0.65 4.07
CA ASN A 26 -30.04 0.38 4.99
C ASN A 26 -28.61 0.06 5.44
N THR A 27 -28.31 -1.20 5.79
CA THR A 27 -26.95 -1.62 6.17
C THR A 27 -25.94 -1.38 5.03
N ILE A 28 -26.32 -1.65 3.76
CA ILE A 28 -25.46 -1.38 2.61
C ILE A 28 -25.23 0.13 2.44
N VAL A 29 -26.31 0.93 2.53
CA VAL A 29 -26.20 2.39 2.42
C VAL A 29 -25.34 2.98 3.53
N ASP A 30 -25.50 2.51 4.77
CA ASP A 30 -24.68 2.95 5.90
C ASP A 30 -23.22 2.54 5.73
N ALA A 31 -22.94 1.33 5.26
CA ALA A 31 -21.58 0.87 4.95
C ALA A 31 -20.91 1.73 3.87
N LEU A 32 -21.61 2.07 2.80
CA LEU A 32 -21.09 2.93 1.72
C LEU A 32 -20.88 4.37 2.21
N LYS A 33 -21.80 4.88 3.03
CA LYS A 33 -21.65 6.19 3.67
C LYS A 33 -20.41 6.23 4.57
N ASP A 34 -20.24 5.23 5.42
CA ASP A 34 -19.10 5.10 6.32
C ASP A 34 -17.78 5.02 5.54
N ALA A 35 -17.73 4.22 4.47
CA ALA A 35 -16.58 4.12 3.57
C ALA A 35 -16.23 5.50 2.95
N PHE A 36 -17.23 6.25 2.48
CA PHE A 36 -17.04 7.58 1.92
C PHE A 36 -16.55 8.59 2.96
N LEU A 37 -17.16 8.62 4.15
CA LEU A 37 -16.77 9.54 5.22
C LEU A 37 -15.33 9.31 5.69
N MET A 38 -14.92 8.03 5.80
CA MET A 38 -13.54 7.67 6.13
C MET A 38 -12.56 8.09 5.02
N ALA A 39 -12.90 7.83 3.76
CA ALA A 39 -12.09 8.29 2.63
C ALA A 39 -11.96 9.82 2.61
N TRP A 40 -13.04 10.54 2.86
CA TRP A 40 -13.04 11.99 2.98
C TRP A 40 -12.16 12.50 4.12
N ALA A 41 -12.20 11.84 5.29
CA ALA A 41 -11.39 12.24 6.45
C ALA A 41 -9.87 12.23 6.18
N VAL A 42 -9.38 11.34 5.28
CA VAL A 42 -7.96 11.20 4.95
C VAL A 42 -7.60 11.65 3.54
N TRP A 43 -8.54 12.16 2.75
CA TRP A 43 -8.32 12.57 1.36
C TRP A 43 -7.12 13.49 1.19
N TRP A 44 -7.04 14.55 1.99
CA TRP A 44 -5.92 15.47 1.97
C TRP A 44 -4.58 14.80 2.27
N ALA A 45 -4.56 13.88 3.24
CA ALA A 45 -3.36 13.15 3.63
C ALA A 45 -2.86 12.25 2.49
N LEU A 46 -3.78 11.56 1.80
CA LEU A 46 -3.47 10.76 0.62
C LEU A 46 -2.90 11.62 -0.52
N VAL A 47 -3.55 12.73 -0.85
CA VAL A 47 -3.12 13.60 -1.95
C VAL A 47 -1.75 14.21 -1.66
N PHE A 48 -1.54 14.78 -0.48
CA PHE A 48 -0.24 15.38 -0.14
C PHE A 48 0.84 14.32 0.03
N GLY A 49 0.51 13.16 0.61
CA GLY A 49 1.43 12.04 0.74
C GLY A 49 1.93 11.57 -0.63
N PHE A 50 1.03 11.28 -1.56
CA PHE A 50 1.40 10.89 -2.92
C PHE A 50 2.10 12.01 -3.69
N ALA A 51 1.77 13.29 -3.47
CA ALA A 51 2.48 14.40 -4.09
C ALA A 51 3.93 14.48 -3.59
N ILE A 52 4.18 14.31 -2.29
CA ILE A 52 5.54 14.26 -1.70
C ILE A 52 6.29 13.05 -2.26
N SER A 53 5.66 11.87 -2.27
CA SER A 53 6.22 10.66 -2.85
C SER A 53 6.63 10.86 -4.31
N ALA A 54 5.77 11.46 -5.12
CA ALA A 54 6.03 11.74 -6.52
C ALA A 54 7.21 12.71 -6.73
N VAL A 55 7.37 13.72 -5.85
CA VAL A 55 8.53 14.63 -5.84
C VAL A 55 9.81 13.84 -5.55
N VAL A 56 9.80 13.00 -4.52
CA VAL A 56 10.94 12.17 -4.14
C VAL A 56 11.33 11.23 -5.29
N GLN A 57 10.35 10.53 -5.88
CA GLN A 57 10.57 9.62 -7.02
C GLN A 57 11.15 10.34 -8.25
N ALA A 58 10.67 11.57 -8.55
CA ALA A 58 11.13 12.35 -9.69
C ALA A 58 12.55 12.90 -9.49
N TRP A 59 12.92 13.23 -8.25
CA TRP A 59 14.16 13.96 -7.97
C TRP A 59 15.31 13.10 -7.46
N ILE A 60 15.04 11.88 -6.96
CA ILE A 60 16.08 10.93 -6.54
C ILE A 60 16.28 9.86 -7.62
N PRO A 61 17.42 9.90 -8.35
CA PRO A 61 17.69 8.92 -9.41
C PRO A 61 17.87 7.50 -8.83
N ARG A 62 17.16 6.52 -9.38
CA ARG A 62 17.24 5.10 -8.97
C ARG A 62 18.65 4.54 -9.04
N ILE A 63 19.48 5.01 -9.98
CA ILE A 63 20.87 4.54 -10.16
C ILE A 63 21.78 4.92 -8.97
N ARG A 64 21.51 6.04 -8.28
CA ARG A 64 22.23 6.38 -7.05
C ARG A 64 21.92 5.40 -5.93
N ILE A 65 20.65 4.98 -5.84
CA ILE A 65 20.20 3.96 -4.88
C ILE A 65 20.95 2.64 -5.14
N GLN A 66 21.03 2.21 -6.39
CA GLN A 66 21.67 0.94 -6.77
C GLN A 66 23.17 0.93 -6.48
N ARG A 67 23.91 2.04 -6.71
CA ARG A 67 25.34 2.12 -6.43
C ARG A 67 25.69 2.11 -4.95
N ALA A 68 24.79 2.60 -4.10
CA ALA A 68 25.02 2.69 -2.65
C ALA A 68 24.84 1.35 -1.91
N LEU A 69 24.20 0.34 -2.53
CA LEU A 69 23.72 -0.89 -1.90
C LEU A 69 24.55 -2.14 -2.19
N GLY A 70 25.74 -2.02 -2.77
CA GLY A 70 26.63 -3.16 -2.99
C GLY A 70 27.20 -3.70 -1.67
N GLY A 71 26.92 -4.99 -1.34
CA GLY A 71 27.51 -5.68 -0.19
C GLY A 71 26.50 -6.24 0.83
N ALA A 72 26.97 -7.09 1.75
CA ALA A 72 26.16 -7.82 2.74
C ALA A 72 26.33 -7.33 4.20
N GLY A 73 26.98 -6.20 4.42
CA GLY A 73 27.27 -5.65 5.76
C GLY A 73 26.10 -4.92 6.41
N THR A 74 26.31 -4.41 7.63
CA THR A 74 25.32 -3.57 8.33
C THR A 74 25.15 -2.21 7.67
N ARG A 75 26.23 -1.63 7.13
CA ARG A 75 26.22 -0.34 6.42
C ARG A 75 25.32 -0.38 5.18
N PRO A 76 25.40 -1.36 4.26
CA PRO A 76 24.43 -1.51 3.16
C PRO A 76 22.97 -1.61 3.61
N ILE A 77 22.68 -2.31 4.72
CA ILE A 77 21.32 -2.40 5.27
C ILE A 77 20.84 -1.03 5.75
N ALA A 78 21.64 -0.29 6.50
CA ALA A 78 21.28 1.04 6.97
C ALA A 78 21.05 2.03 5.80
N VAL A 79 21.91 1.96 4.78
CA VAL A 79 21.75 2.77 3.55
C VAL A 79 20.49 2.34 2.79
N ALA A 80 20.22 1.03 2.68
CA ALA A 80 19.00 0.49 2.07
C ALA A 80 17.75 0.99 2.79
N THR A 81 17.75 0.97 4.13
CA THR A 81 16.66 1.47 4.96
C THR A 81 16.42 2.96 4.71
N GLY A 82 17.46 3.79 4.77
CA GLY A 82 17.33 5.23 4.52
C GLY A 82 16.85 5.57 3.12
N LEU A 83 17.36 4.88 2.11
CA LEU A 83 16.96 5.05 0.72
C LEU A 83 15.55 4.49 0.45
N GLY A 84 15.18 3.40 1.11
CA GLY A 84 13.81 2.85 1.07
C GLY A 84 12.82 3.87 1.61
N ALA A 85 13.02 4.35 2.84
CA ALA A 85 12.19 5.39 3.46
C ALA A 85 12.07 6.65 2.59
N ALA A 86 13.18 7.08 1.98
CA ALA A 86 13.19 8.24 1.08
C ALA A 86 12.54 7.96 -0.29
N SER A 87 12.48 6.71 -0.75
CA SER A 87 11.90 6.37 -2.06
C SER A 87 10.38 6.42 -2.07
N SER A 88 9.74 6.21 -0.90
CA SER A 88 8.29 6.26 -0.71
C SER A 88 7.55 5.56 -1.86
N SER A 89 7.79 4.27 -2.01
CA SER A 89 7.27 3.51 -3.14
C SER A 89 6.10 2.64 -2.70
N CYS A 90 5.11 2.46 -3.57
CA CYS A 90 4.08 1.45 -3.32
C CYS A 90 4.71 0.04 -3.22
N SER A 91 4.03 -0.87 -2.53
CA SER A 91 4.54 -2.24 -2.26
C SER A 91 5.01 -2.95 -3.55
N TYR A 92 4.29 -2.79 -4.66
CA TYR A 92 4.68 -3.39 -5.95
C TYR A 92 5.95 -2.77 -6.54
N ALA A 93 6.09 -1.45 -6.49
CA ALA A 93 7.29 -0.76 -6.95
C ALA A 93 8.49 -1.07 -6.04
N ALA A 94 8.28 -1.15 -4.73
CA ALA A 94 9.29 -1.54 -3.75
C ALA A 94 9.85 -2.94 -4.05
N ILE A 95 8.98 -3.91 -4.38
CA ILE A 95 9.39 -5.27 -4.77
C ILE A 95 10.21 -5.26 -6.07
N ALA A 96 9.78 -4.49 -7.07
CA ALA A 96 10.50 -4.42 -8.35
C ALA A 96 11.90 -3.80 -8.18
N ILE A 97 12.02 -2.77 -7.34
CA ILE A 97 13.31 -2.17 -6.99
C ILE A 97 14.16 -3.15 -6.19
N ALA A 98 13.59 -3.79 -5.15
CA ALA A 98 14.28 -4.79 -4.34
C ALA A 98 14.81 -5.97 -5.20
N LYS A 99 14.01 -6.47 -6.16
CA LYS A 99 14.43 -7.45 -7.16
C LYS A 99 15.63 -6.95 -7.95
N SER A 100 15.56 -5.73 -8.50
CA SER A 100 16.64 -5.16 -9.30
C SER A 100 17.94 -4.98 -8.49
N LEU A 101 17.83 -4.59 -7.21
CA LEU A 101 18.96 -4.52 -6.29
C LEU A 101 19.57 -5.91 -6.05
N PHE A 102 18.74 -6.90 -5.81
CA PHE A 102 19.12 -8.28 -5.57
C PHE A 102 19.85 -8.89 -6.79
N GLN A 103 19.32 -8.70 -7.99
CA GLN A 103 19.94 -9.12 -9.25
C GLN A 103 21.32 -8.49 -9.47
N LYS A 104 21.52 -7.25 -9.01
CA LYS A 104 22.80 -6.51 -9.12
C LYS A 104 23.78 -6.80 -8.01
N GLY A 105 23.55 -7.83 -7.19
CA GLY A 105 24.50 -8.32 -6.20
C GLY A 105 24.27 -7.81 -4.78
N SER A 106 23.19 -7.06 -4.49
CA SER A 106 22.80 -6.78 -3.11
C SER A 106 22.42 -8.07 -2.40
N SER A 107 22.67 -8.13 -1.08
CA SER A 107 22.17 -9.25 -0.27
C SER A 107 20.64 -9.21 -0.17
N SER A 108 20.01 -10.37 0.04
CA SER A 108 18.58 -10.46 0.33
C SER A 108 18.17 -9.59 1.53
N ALA A 109 19.05 -9.51 2.54
CA ALA A 109 18.85 -8.66 3.71
C ALA A 109 18.77 -7.16 3.34
N SER A 110 19.67 -6.66 2.47
CA SER A 110 19.64 -5.26 2.02
C SER A 110 18.44 -4.97 1.11
N ALA A 111 18.12 -5.90 0.21
CA ALA A 111 17.00 -5.75 -0.71
C ALA A 111 15.65 -5.71 0.04
N LEU A 112 15.44 -6.59 1.01
CA LEU A 112 14.24 -6.61 1.84
C LEU A 112 14.20 -5.46 2.85
N ALA A 113 15.35 -5.03 3.41
CA ALA A 113 15.41 -3.82 4.24
C ALA A 113 14.95 -2.57 3.47
N PHE A 114 15.38 -2.42 2.21
CA PHE A 114 14.88 -1.37 1.33
C PHE A 114 13.37 -1.48 1.13
N GLN A 115 12.86 -2.69 0.86
CA GLN A 115 11.44 -2.93 0.61
C GLN A 115 10.59 -2.59 1.83
N PHE A 116 10.93 -3.08 3.03
CA PHE A 116 10.21 -2.74 4.26
C PHE A 116 10.26 -1.25 4.59
N ALA A 117 11.43 -0.62 4.43
CA ALA A 117 11.54 0.81 4.69
C ALA A 117 10.71 1.65 3.72
N SER A 118 10.59 1.22 2.46
CA SER A 118 9.86 1.97 1.44
C SER A 118 8.33 1.79 1.53
N THR A 119 7.85 0.93 2.40
CA THR A 119 6.41 0.76 2.70
C THR A 119 6.04 1.22 4.11
N ASN A 120 6.87 0.94 5.12
CA ASN A 120 6.54 1.19 6.53
C ASN A 120 7.18 2.46 7.11
N LEU A 121 8.29 2.96 6.55
CA LEU A 121 8.97 4.17 7.06
C LEU A 121 8.70 5.40 6.19
N VAL A 122 7.50 5.52 5.67
CA VAL A 122 7.12 6.56 4.71
C VAL A 122 6.16 7.58 5.33
N ILE A 123 6.36 8.85 4.97
CA ILE A 123 5.63 9.97 5.59
C ILE A 123 4.13 9.88 5.31
N GLU A 124 3.73 9.53 4.10
CA GLU A 124 2.32 9.45 3.70
C GLU A 124 1.56 8.43 4.53
N LEU A 125 2.14 7.24 4.78
CA LEU A 125 1.53 6.24 5.63
C LEU A 125 1.41 6.74 7.08
N GLY A 126 2.48 7.34 7.61
CA GLY A 126 2.51 7.92 8.94
C GLY A 126 1.42 8.98 9.16
N VAL A 127 1.17 9.84 8.16
CA VAL A 127 0.11 10.87 8.24
C VAL A 127 -1.28 10.24 8.21
N VAL A 128 -1.51 9.23 7.37
CA VAL A 128 -2.80 8.50 7.32
C VAL A 128 -3.07 7.78 8.65
N ILE A 129 -2.06 7.10 9.21
CA ILE A 129 -2.15 6.47 10.53
C ILE A 129 -2.48 7.51 11.60
N TRP A 130 -1.80 8.67 11.59
CA TRP A 130 -2.07 9.74 12.56
C TRP A 130 -3.53 10.20 12.53
N VAL A 131 -4.06 10.40 11.34
CA VAL A 131 -5.45 10.91 11.18
C VAL A 131 -6.49 9.89 11.63
N LEU A 132 -6.28 8.60 11.40
CA LEU A 132 -7.26 7.54 11.69
C LEU A 132 -7.07 6.86 13.05
N LEU A 133 -5.82 6.68 13.47
CA LEU A 133 -5.47 5.90 14.67
C LEU A 133 -4.79 6.73 15.76
N GLY A 134 -4.24 7.90 15.40
CA GLY A 134 -3.56 8.80 16.30
C GLY A 134 -2.03 8.65 16.28
N TRP A 135 -1.35 9.62 16.94
CA TRP A 135 0.11 9.75 16.91
C TRP A 135 0.86 8.57 17.55
N GLN A 136 0.25 7.89 18.50
CA GLN A 136 0.85 6.73 19.16
C GLN A 136 1.07 5.58 18.16
N PHE A 137 0.07 5.32 17.29
CA PHE A 137 0.20 4.32 16.24
C PHE A 137 1.20 4.76 15.17
N THR A 138 1.26 6.05 14.84
CA THR A 138 2.27 6.59 13.94
C THR A 138 3.69 6.39 14.48
N LEU A 139 3.90 6.70 15.77
CA LEU A 139 5.18 6.46 16.42
C LEU A 139 5.52 4.97 16.46
N ALA A 140 4.53 4.12 16.76
CA ALA A 140 4.67 2.66 16.76
C ALA A 140 5.05 2.12 15.39
N GLU A 141 4.50 2.68 14.31
CA GLU A 141 4.84 2.32 12.92
C GLU A 141 6.31 2.61 12.61
N PHE A 142 6.80 3.82 12.90
CA PHE A 142 8.18 4.18 12.62
C PHE A 142 9.18 3.41 13.50
N VAL A 143 8.94 3.33 14.82
CA VAL A 143 9.79 2.57 15.73
C VAL A 143 9.75 1.08 15.38
N GLY A 144 8.57 0.55 15.16
CA GLY A 144 8.35 -0.84 14.83
C GLY A 144 8.88 -1.23 13.45
N GLY A 145 8.78 -0.34 12.47
CA GLY A 145 9.37 -0.54 11.15
C GLY A 145 10.90 -0.70 11.21
N LEU A 146 11.58 0.07 12.06
CA LEU A 146 13.02 -0.13 12.32
C LEU A 146 13.30 -1.47 13.01
N ILE A 147 12.52 -1.82 14.04
CA ILE A 147 12.63 -3.11 14.74
C ILE A 147 12.39 -4.26 13.77
N LEU A 148 11.36 -4.17 12.94
CA LEU A 148 11.01 -5.15 11.92
C LEU A 148 12.18 -5.39 10.95
N ILE A 149 12.83 -4.33 10.46
CA ILE A 149 14.00 -4.43 9.57
C ILE A 149 15.16 -5.13 10.27
N VAL A 150 15.44 -4.78 11.54
CA VAL A 150 16.50 -5.42 12.34
C VAL A 150 16.22 -6.91 12.55
N ILE A 151 15.01 -7.28 12.95
CA ILE A 151 14.62 -8.68 13.15
C ILE A 151 14.71 -9.43 11.82
N MET A 152 14.10 -8.91 10.74
CA MET A 152 14.07 -9.58 9.43
C MET A 152 15.48 -9.81 8.88
N THR A 153 16.32 -8.80 8.91
CA THR A 153 17.71 -8.93 8.41
C THR A 153 18.54 -9.90 9.26
N SER A 154 18.28 -9.97 10.55
CA SER A 154 18.92 -10.95 11.45
C SER A 154 18.46 -12.38 11.15
N LEU A 155 17.14 -12.59 10.99
CA LEU A 155 16.56 -13.90 10.66
C LEU A 155 17.00 -14.36 9.26
N LEU A 156 17.09 -13.47 8.28
CA LEU A 156 17.60 -13.82 6.95
C LEU A 156 19.05 -14.32 7.02
N ARG A 157 19.91 -13.62 7.76
CA ARG A 157 21.31 -14.05 7.93
C ARG A 157 21.44 -15.40 8.63
N LEU A 158 20.51 -15.72 9.53
CA LEU A 158 20.52 -16.96 10.31
C LEU A 158 19.92 -18.14 9.53
N PHE A 159 18.82 -17.93 8.83
CA PHE A 159 18.02 -19.01 8.24
C PHE A 159 18.09 -19.11 6.70
N VAL A 160 18.70 -18.15 6.01
CA VAL A 160 18.89 -18.20 4.56
C VAL A 160 20.35 -18.50 4.25
N SER A 161 20.60 -19.69 3.67
CA SER A 161 21.94 -20.07 3.25
C SER A 161 22.38 -19.29 2.01
N LYS A 162 23.67 -19.05 1.85
CA LYS A 162 24.25 -18.41 0.65
C LYS A 162 23.89 -19.13 -0.64
N ARG A 163 23.83 -20.48 -0.59
CA ARG A 163 23.42 -21.28 -1.74
C ARG A 163 21.99 -21.01 -2.18
N LEU A 164 21.05 -20.92 -1.22
CA LEU A 164 19.65 -20.61 -1.52
C LEU A 164 19.49 -19.17 -2.03
N GLU A 165 20.26 -18.24 -1.49
CA GLU A 165 20.27 -16.85 -1.95
C GLU A 165 20.77 -16.73 -3.39
N GLU A 166 21.84 -17.49 -3.77
CA GLU A 166 22.36 -17.50 -5.13
C GLU A 166 21.40 -18.15 -6.13
N GLN A 167 20.80 -19.27 -5.78
CA GLN A 167 19.75 -19.90 -6.60
C GLN A 167 18.56 -18.96 -6.84
N ALA A 168 18.15 -18.21 -5.81
CA ALA A 168 17.08 -17.22 -5.96
C ALA A 168 17.52 -16.05 -6.87
N ARG A 169 18.81 -15.68 -6.82
CA ARG A 169 19.36 -14.63 -7.68
C ARG A 169 19.41 -15.06 -9.14
N GLU A 170 19.86 -16.28 -9.41
CA GLU A 170 19.86 -16.87 -10.75
C GLU A 170 18.44 -16.91 -11.31
N HIS A 171 17.47 -17.39 -10.52
CA HIS A 171 16.07 -17.39 -10.91
C HIS A 171 15.52 -15.99 -11.19
N ALA A 172 15.91 -15.00 -10.38
CA ALA A 172 15.49 -13.61 -10.59
C ALA A 172 16.07 -13.03 -11.89
N ILE A 173 17.29 -13.39 -12.28
CA ILE A 173 17.93 -12.96 -13.53
C ILE A 173 17.21 -13.61 -14.73
N GLU A 174 16.91 -14.90 -14.68
CA GLU A 174 16.18 -15.62 -15.72
C GLU A 174 14.75 -15.10 -15.92
N ALA A 175 14.08 -14.73 -14.82
CA ALA A 175 12.73 -14.16 -14.86
C ALA A 175 12.68 -12.72 -15.43
N ASP A 176 13.82 -12.11 -15.77
CA ASP A 176 13.90 -10.73 -16.25
C ASP A 176 13.92 -10.66 -17.79
N THR A 177 12.77 -10.96 -18.39
CA THR A 177 12.58 -10.75 -19.83
C THR A 177 12.24 -9.28 -20.13
N GLY A 178 13.16 -8.36 -19.85
CA GLY A 178 13.21 -7.11 -20.61
C GLY A 178 12.59 -5.83 -20.06
N HIS A 179 12.30 -5.68 -18.77
CA HIS A 179 11.81 -4.40 -18.22
C HIS A 179 12.92 -3.57 -17.54
N GLN A 180 13.86 -3.03 -18.32
CA GLN A 180 14.79 -2.02 -17.80
C GLN A 180 14.29 -0.61 -18.13
N HIS A 181 13.76 0.08 -17.12
CA HIS A 181 13.49 1.52 -17.23
C HIS A 181 14.80 2.30 -17.14
N HIS A 182 15.32 2.75 -18.27
CA HIS A 182 16.42 3.71 -18.32
C HIS A 182 15.86 5.12 -18.15
N SER A 183 16.02 5.69 -16.95
CA SER A 183 15.85 7.13 -16.76
C SER A 183 17.16 7.80 -17.16
N ALA A 184 17.15 8.67 -18.16
CA ALA A 184 18.29 9.48 -18.54
C ALA A 184 18.69 10.41 -17.38
N GLU A 185 19.94 10.30 -16.92
CA GLU A 185 20.52 11.18 -15.90
C GLU A 185 20.79 12.57 -16.49
N THR A 186 19.96 13.54 -16.14
CA THR A 186 20.33 14.95 -16.23
C THR A 186 20.80 15.41 -14.86
N GLN A 187 22.08 15.76 -14.72
CA GLN A 187 22.64 16.36 -13.50
C GLN A 187 22.14 17.81 -13.38
N THR A 188 20.97 18.00 -12.77
CA THR A 188 20.42 19.32 -12.50
C THR A 188 20.40 19.58 -10.99
N THR A 189 20.66 20.82 -10.58
CA THR A 189 20.57 21.23 -9.18
C THR A 189 19.14 21.24 -8.69
N VAL A 190 18.91 21.11 -7.36
CA VAL A 190 17.56 21.13 -6.76
C VAL A 190 16.82 22.43 -7.13
N ARG A 191 17.52 23.57 -7.19
CA ARG A 191 16.96 24.87 -7.56
C ARG A 191 16.43 24.88 -8.99
N GLU A 192 17.18 24.32 -9.93
CA GLU A 192 16.76 24.20 -11.33
C GLU A 192 15.53 23.30 -11.49
N ARG A 193 15.42 22.25 -10.66
CA ARG A 193 14.25 21.34 -10.66
C ARG A 193 13.00 22.04 -10.14
N LEU A 194 13.11 22.86 -9.10
CA LEU A 194 11.99 23.63 -8.56
C LEU A 194 11.38 24.59 -9.56
N THR A 195 12.19 25.17 -10.45
CA THR A 195 11.75 26.15 -11.46
C THR A 195 11.43 25.53 -12.82
N SER A 196 11.81 24.26 -13.04
CA SER A 196 11.64 23.57 -14.32
C SER A 196 10.26 22.96 -14.47
N MET A 197 9.51 23.41 -15.47
CA MET A 197 8.22 22.79 -15.83
C MET A 197 8.35 21.31 -16.25
N SER A 198 9.50 20.90 -16.77
CA SER A 198 9.80 19.50 -17.09
C SER A 198 9.93 18.64 -15.83
N ALA A 199 10.55 19.17 -14.75
CA ALA A 199 10.66 18.45 -13.49
C ALA A 199 9.30 18.30 -12.80
N TRP A 200 8.44 19.32 -12.87
CA TRP A 200 7.06 19.21 -12.38
C TRP A 200 6.19 18.29 -13.22
N SER A 201 6.44 18.19 -14.52
CA SER A 201 5.80 17.20 -15.38
C SER A 201 6.13 15.77 -14.93
N ASP A 202 7.40 15.49 -14.55
CA ASP A 202 7.79 14.17 -14.01
C ASP A 202 7.06 13.87 -12.69
N VAL A 203 6.99 14.86 -11.78
CA VAL A 203 6.23 14.74 -10.54
C VAL A 203 4.76 14.42 -10.84
N ALA A 204 4.14 15.17 -11.76
CA ALA A 204 2.74 14.95 -12.12
C ALA A 204 2.48 13.56 -12.72
N HIS A 205 3.40 13.05 -13.57
CA HIS A 205 3.27 11.71 -14.14
C HIS A 205 3.45 10.62 -13.08
N ASN A 206 4.43 10.75 -12.16
CA ASN A 206 4.59 9.81 -11.05
C ASN A 206 3.35 9.82 -10.15
N PHE A 207 2.87 10.99 -9.75
CA PHE A 207 1.66 11.14 -8.94
C PHE A 207 0.44 10.47 -9.59
N ARG A 208 0.22 10.71 -10.88
CA ARG A 208 -0.88 10.09 -11.61
C ARG A 208 -0.73 8.58 -11.72
N ASN A 209 0.48 8.10 -11.97
CA ASN A 209 0.75 6.66 -12.06
C ASN A 209 0.50 5.97 -10.72
N ASP A 210 0.94 6.54 -9.61
CA ASP A 210 0.68 6.01 -8.25
C ASP A 210 -0.83 5.92 -8.00
N TRP A 211 -1.61 6.96 -8.30
CA TRP A 211 -3.06 6.94 -8.21
C TRP A 211 -3.70 5.88 -9.12
N THR A 212 -3.26 5.79 -10.37
CA THR A 212 -3.80 4.83 -11.34
C THR A 212 -3.54 3.39 -10.93
N MET A 213 -2.40 3.13 -10.27
CA MET A 213 -2.08 1.81 -9.74
C MET A 213 -2.88 1.45 -8.49
N LEU A 214 -3.08 2.41 -7.58
CA LEU A 214 -3.53 2.14 -6.22
C LEU A 214 -5.02 2.44 -5.97
N TYR A 215 -5.72 3.18 -6.85
CA TYR A 215 -7.10 3.61 -6.58
C TYR A 215 -8.06 2.45 -6.31
N LYS A 216 -7.89 1.31 -7.00
CA LYS A 216 -8.74 0.12 -6.79
C LYS A 216 -8.53 -0.47 -5.39
N GLU A 217 -7.29 -0.59 -4.98
CA GLU A 217 -6.90 -1.17 -3.68
C GLU A 217 -7.28 -0.24 -2.53
N ILE A 218 -7.07 1.06 -2.68
CA ILE A 218 -7.48 2.08 -1.72
C ILE A 218 -9.01 2.08 -1.59
N THR A 219 -9.75 2.09 -2.71
CA THR A 219 -11.21 2.03 -2.71
C THR A 219 -11.71 0.75 -2.05
N LEU A 220 -11.10 -0.41 -2.37
CA LEU A 220 -11.45 -1.68 -1.74
C LEU A 220 -11.21 -1.63 -0.23
N GLY A 221 -10.09 -1.05 0.22
CA GLY A 221 -9.78 -0.88 1.65
C GLY A 221 -10.86 -0.09 2.40
N PHE A 222 -11.29 1.04 1.85
CA PHE A 222 -12.37 1.84 2.45
C PHE A 222 -13.72 1.12 2.41
N LEU A 223 -14.05 0.43 1.33
CA LEU A 223 -15.28 -0.35 1.24
C LEU A 223 -15.28 -1.48 2.28
N LEU A 224 -14.19 -2.26 2.38
CA LEU A 224 -14.06 -3.31 3.38
C LEU A 224 -14.20 -2.74 4.80
N ALA A 225 -13.54 -1.61 5.10
CA ALA A 225 -13.64 -0.94 6.40
C ALA A 225 -15.09 -0.50 6.68
N GLY A 226 -15.80 0.08 5.72
CA GLY A 226 -17.19 0.48 5.86
C GLY A 226 -18.12 -0.72 6.13
N PHE A 227 -17.98 -1.82 5.39
CA PHE A 227 -18.78 -3.03 5.59
C PHE A 227 -18.45 -3.76 6.89
N ILE A 228 -17.16 -3.98 7.19
CA ILE A 228 -16.72 -4.64 8.43
C ILE A 228 -17.09 -3.78 9.64
N GLY A 229 -17.04 -2.46 9.50
CA GLY A 229 -17.53 -1.53 10.48
C GLY A 229 -19.02 -1.70 10.82
N GLN A 230 -19.87 -2.29 10.00
CA GLN A 230 -21.27 -2.59 10.30
C GLN A 230 -21.44 -3.87 11.17
N LEU A 231 -20.38 -4.68 11.31
CA LEU A 231 -20.45 -5.91 12.10
C LEU A 231 -20.60 -5.59 13.61
N PRO A 232 -21.38 -6.38 14.34
CA PRO A 232 -21.56 -6.19 15.76
C PRO A 232 -20.29 -6.54 16.56
N ASN A 233 -20.14 -5.96 17.74
CA ASN A 233 -18.98 -6.26 18.61
C ASN A 233 -18.87 -7.75 18.97
N SER A 234 -19.99 -8.49 18.97
CA SER A 234 -19.98 -9.95 19.17
C SER A 234 -19.16 -10.70 18.10
N PHE A 235 -19.16 -10.22 16.85
CA PHE A 235 -18.32 -10.78 15.80
C PHE A 235 -16.82 -10.61 16.12
N PHE A 236 -16.41 -9.41 16.51
CA PHE A 236 -15.02 -9.14 16.88
C PHE A 236 -14.61 -9.94 18.12
N ASN A 237 -15.49 -10.06 19.11
CA ASN A 237 -15.27 -10.87 20.32
C ASN A 237 -15.17 -12.37 20.01
N SER A 238 -15.76 -12.86 18.93
CA SER A 238 -15.60 -14.26 18.50
C SER A 238 -14.32 -14.50 17.70
N LEU A 239 -13.79 -13.46 17.03
CA LEU A 239 -12.58 -13.54 16.24
C LEU A 239 -11.32 -13.35 17.09
N PHE A 240 -11.39 -12.50 18.11
CA PHE A 240 -10.28 -12.19 18.99
C PHE A 240 -10.55 -12.70 20.42
N ILE A 241 -9.53 -13.23 21.07
CA ILE A 241 -9.62 -13.59 22.48
C ILE A 241 -9.59 -12.31 23.32
N THR A 242 -10.77 -11.75 23.59
CA THR A 242 -10.91 -10.51 24.37
C THR A 242 -10.89 -10.75 25.87
N GLN A 243 -11.21 -11.96 26.32
CA GLN A 243 -11.44 -12.35 27.72
C GLN A 243 -10.31 -13.18 28.37
N ALA A 244 -9.25 -13.51 27.62
CA ALA A 244 -8.15 -14.33 28.14
C ALA A 244 -7.16 -13.52 29.01
N PRO A 245 -6.32 -14.22 29.83
CA PRO A 245 -5.19 -13.61 30.53
C PRO A 245 -4.30 -12.78 29.56
N GLY A 246 -3.75 -11.67 30.03
CA GLY A 246 -3.03 -10.68 29.24
C GLY A 246 -2.02 -11.24 28.24
N PRO A 247 -1.11 -12.16 28.63
CA PRO A 247 -0.10 -12.71 27.73
C PRO A 247 -0.69 -13.54 26.57
N LEU A 248 -1.72 -14.33 26.83
CA LEU A 248 -2.35 -15.17 25.79
C LEU A 248 -3.09 -14.31 24.78
N LYS A 249 -3.83 -13.30 25.24
CA LYS A 249 -4.50 -12.31 24.39
C LYS A 249 -3.51 -11.56 23.52
N LEU A 250 -2.38 -11.15 24.07
CA LEU A 250 -1.35 -10.42 23.37
C LEU A 250 -0.78 -11.24 22.20
N ILE A 251 -0.39 -12.48 22.46
CA ILE A 251 0.20 -13.38 21.46
C ILE A 251 -0.84 -13.73 20.38
N GLU A 252 -2.05 -14.08 20.79
CA GLU A 252 -3.11 -14.43 19.84
C GLU A 252 -3.43 -13.25 18.92
N ASN A 253 -3.64 -12.05 19.46
CA ASN A 253 -3.92 -10.87 18.63
C ASN A 253 -2.77 -10.56 17.68
N ALA A 254 -1.51 -10.69 18.11
CA ALA A 254 -0.34 -10.47 17.27
C ALA A 254 -0.23 -11.51 16.13
N LEU A 255 -0.71 -12.75 16.34
CA LEU A 255 -0.74 -13.81 15.32
C LEU A 255 -1.90 -13.63 14.34
N VAL A 256 -3.08 -13.23 14.83
CA VAL A 256 -4.29 -13.07 14.01
C VAL A 256 -4.18 -11.85 13.10
N GLY A 257 -3.52 -10.78 13.54
CA GLY A 257 -3.34 -9.56 12.74
C GLY A 257 -2.83 -9.83 11.32
N PRO A 258 -1.66 -10.45 11.13
CA PRO A 258 -1.14 -10.76 9.79
C PRO A 258 -2.02 -11.72 8.99
N ILE A 259 -2.73 -12.64 9.63
CA ILE A 259 -3.66 -13.56 8.93
C ILE A 259 -4.80 -12.76 8.30
N ILE A 260 -5.37 -11.80 9.04
CA ILE A 260 -6.43 -10.92 8.51
C ILE A 260 -5.88 -10.08 7.35
N ALA A 261 -4.67 -9.54 7.47
CA ALA A 261 -4.05 -8.75 6.41
C ALA A 261 -3.85 -9.57 5.13
N VAL A 262 -3.38 -10.82 5.22
CA VAL A 262 -3.25 -11.74 4.07
C VAL A 262 -4.59 -11.94 3.38
N LEU A 263 -5.68 -12.03 4.13
CA LEU A 263 -7.03 -12.26 3.62
C LEU A 263 -7.71 -10.99 3.09
N SER A 264 -7.26 -9.80 3.50
CA SER A 264 -7.87 -8.53 3.09
C SER A 264 -7.53 -8.12 1.66
N PHE A 265 -6.43 -8.62 1.09
CA PHE A 265 -5.94 -8.30 -0.25
C PHE A 265 -5.72 -6.79 -0.51
N VAL A 266 -5.44 -6.01 0.52
CA VAL A 266 -5.35 -4.55 0.45
C VAL A 266 -3.89 -4.11 0.61
N CYS A 267 -3.50 -3.00 -0.03
CA CYS A 267 -2.16 -2.43 0.06
C CYS A 267 -1.94 -1.70 1.40
N SER A 268 -0.68 -1.31 1.70
CA SER A 268 -0.27 -0.64 2.95
C SER A 268 -1.22 0.49 3.37
N VAL A 269 -1.52 1.41 2.45
CA VAL A 269 -2.40 2.57 2.74
C VAL A 269 -3.85 2.13 2.93
N GLY A 270 -4.32 1.19 2.11
CA GLY A 270 -5.68 0.65 2.20
C GLY A 270 -5.93 -0.18 3.46
N ASN A 271 -4.89 -0.74 4.09
CA ASN A 271 -5.00 -1.46 5.36
C ASN A 271 -5.32 -0.54 6.55
N ILE A 272 -4.95 0.75 6.53
CA ILE A 272 -5.11 1.63 7.69
C ILE A 272 -6.58 1.88 8.08
N PRO A 273 -7.51 2.14 7.13
CA PRO A 273 -8.94 2.18 7.45
C PRO A 273 -9.44 0.93 8.18
N LEU A 274 -9.05 -0.24 7.68
CA LEU A 274 -9.43 -1.51 8.30
C LEU A 274 -8.78 -1.69 9.68
N ALA A 275 -7.51 -1.29 9.84
CA ALA A 275 -6.82 -1.27 11.13
C ALA A 275 -7.57 -0.41 12.17
N ALA A 276 -8.10 0.76 11.77
CA ALA A 276 -8.89 1.61 12.64
C ALA A 276 -10.20 0.93 13.08
N VAL A 277 -10.89 0.24 12.17
CA VAL A 277 -12.09 -0.55 12.50
C VAL A 277 -11.76 -1.72 13.42
N LEU A 278 -10.69 -2.46 13.16
CA LEU A 278 -10.24 -3.56 14.02
C LEU A 278 -9.88 -3.05 15.42
N TRP A 279 -9.18 -1.90 15.52
CA TRP A 279 -8.87 -1.27 16.80
C TRP A 279 -10.13 -0.90 17.59
N SER A 280 -11.12 -0.27 16.94
CA SER A 280 -12.41 0.04 17.57
C SER A 280 -13.19 -1.21 17.96
N GLY A 281 -13.07 -2.29 17.17
CA GLY A 281 -13.70 -3.59 17.42
C GLY A 281 -13.09 -4.40 18.55
N GLY A 282 -11.94 -3.98 19.14
CA GLY A 282 -11.40 -4.61 20.34
C GLY A 282 -10.09 -5.38 20.18
N ILE A 283 -9.52 -5.50 18.97
CA ILE A 283 -8.18 -6.10 18.78
C ILE A 283 -7.14 -5.39 19.65
N GLY A 284 -6.14 -6.10 20.17
CA GLY A 284 -5.06 -5.54 20.96
C GLY A 284 -4.13 -4.64 20.13
N PHE A 285 -3.36 -3.78 20.80
CA PHE A 285 -2.42 -2.88 20.16
C PHE A 285 -1.40 -3.63 19.28
N ALA A 286 -0.78 -4.70 19.80
CA ALA A 286 0.10 -5.58 19.03
C ALA A 286 -0.59 -6.18 17.79
N GLY A 287 -1.88 -6.53 17.90
CA GLY A 287 -2.65 -7.08 16.78
C GLY A 287 -2.84 -6.07 15.66
N VAL A 288 -3.11 -4.81 16.00
CA VAL A 288 -3.21 -3.73 15.00
C VAL A 288 -1.86 -3.46 14.34
N ILE A 289 -0.79 -3.39 15.11
CA ILE A 289 0.56 -3.17 14.58
C ILE A 289 1.00 -4.33 13.69
N SER A 290 0.80 -5.58 14.10
CA SER A 290 1.14 -6.74 13.27
C SER A 290 0.31 -6.81 11.98
N PHE A 291 -0.96 -6.39 12.03
CA PHE A 291 -1.82 -6.27 10.86
C PHE A 291 -1.30 -5.21 9.87
N ILE A 292 -0.89 -4.03 10.36
CA ILE A 292 -0.34 -2.96 9.50
C ILE A 292 0.95 -3.42 8.84
N PHE A 293 1.87 -4.06 9.59
CA PHE A 293 3.13 -4.57 9.05
C PHE A 293 2.97 -5.66 8.00
N ALA A 294 1.82 -6.32 7.91
CA ALA A 294 1.61 -7.47 7.05
C ALA A 294 1.23 -7.12 5.59
N ASP A 295 1.36 -5.88 5.19
CA ASP A 295 1.08 -5.38 3.85
C ASP A 295 1.89 -6.07 2.73
N LEU A 296 3.07 -6.58 3.06
CA LEU A 296 3.96 -7.31 2.14
C LEU A 296 3.72 -8.82 2.11
N LEU A 297 2.75 -9.34 2.87
CA LEU A 297 2.37 -10.76 2.89
C LEU A 297 1.06 -11.06 2.15
N VAL A 298 0.39 -10.04 1.59
CA VAL A 298 -0.86 -10.25 0.84
C VAL A 298 -0.64 -11.18 -0.35
N LEU A 299 -1.62 -12.03 -0.63
CA LEU A 299 -1.47 -13.13 -1.61
C LEU A 299 -0.93 -12.69 -2.98
N PRO A 300 -1.35 -11.57 -3.60
CA PRO A 300 -0.78 -11.12 -4.87
C PRO A 300 0.74 -10.88 -4.80
N ILE A 301 1.21 -10.32 -3.69
CA ILE A 301 2.63 -10.05 -3.45
C ILE A 301 3.42 -11.36 -3.30
N VAL A 302 2.88 -12.33 -2.57
CA VAL A 302 3.50 -13.66 -2.44
C VAL A 302 3.64 -14.36 -3.80
N LEU A 303 2.65 -14.22 -4.69
CA LEU A 303 2.74 -14.74 -6.05
C LEU A 303 3.83 -14.04 -6.87
N ILE A 304 4.05 -12.74 -6.66
CA ILE A 304 5.15 -12.00 -7.29
C ILE A 304 6.50 -12.46 -6.77
N TYR A 305 6.66 -12.67 -5.45
CA TYR A 305 7.89 -13.25 -4.90
C TYR A 305 8.18 -14.61 -5.50
N ARG A 306 7.15 -15.48 -5.63
CA ARG A 306 7.29 -16.79 -6.27
C ARG A 306 7.80 -16.68 -7.70
N LYS A 307 7.26 -15.74 -8.46
CA LYS A 307 7.68 -15.49 -9.85
C LYS A 307 9.13 -15.00 -9.93
N TYR A 308 9.56 -14.15 -8.98
CA TYR A 308 10.86 -13.49 -9.03
C TYR A 308 11.98 -14.31 -8.40
N TYR A 309 11.71 -14.99 -7.29
CA TYR A 309 12.75 -15.63 -6.47
C TYR A 309 12.64 -17.17 -6.44
N GLY A 310 11.62 -17.75 -7.09
CA GLY A 310 11.34 -19.17 -7.04
C GLY A 310 10.69 -19.64 -5.75
N ASN A 311 10.12 -20.86 -5.75
CA ASN A 311 9.32 -21.39 -4.62
C ASN A 311 10.12 -21.56 -3.32
N PRO A 312 11.36 -22.14 -3.32
CA PRO A 312 12.06 -22.45 -2.06
C PRO A 312 12.43 -21.19 -1.28
N PHE A 313 12.88 -20.15 -1.97
CA PHE A 313 13.24 -18.88 -1.33
C PHE A 313 11.99 -18.12 -0.89
N THR A 314 10.94 -18.09 -1.73
CA THR A 314 9.67 -17.42 -1.40
C THR A 314 9.04 -17.99 -0.15
N LEU A 315 8.91 -19.33 -0.04
CA LEU A 315 8.35 -19.94 1.16
C LEU A 315 9.13 -19.52 2.41
N ARG A 316 10.46 -19.51 2.31
CA ARG A 316 11.32 -19.13 3.43
C ARG A 316 11.15 -17.68 3.84
N ILE A 317 11.16 -16.74 2.88
CA ILE A 317 10.98 -15.31 3.22
C ILE A 317 9.59 -15.01 3.74
N VAL A 318 8.52 -15.65 3.21
CA VAL A 318 7.14 -15.48 3.70
C VAL A 318 7.01 -15.92 5.16
N VAL A 319 7.55 -17.10 5.51
CA VAL A 319 7.56 -17.58 6.89
C VAL A 319 8.35 -16.65 7.80
N LEU A 320 9.56 -16.22 7.36
CA LEU A 320 10.38 -15.30 8.14
C LEU A 320 9.73 -13.92 8.27
N MET A 321 9.07 -13.41 7.24
CA MET A 321 8.27 -12.17 7.32
C MET A 321 7.16 -12.28 8.34
N PHE A 322 6.36 -13.37 8.31
CA PHE A 322 5.29 -13.58 9.29
C PHE A 322 5.81 -13.57 10.72
N ILE A 323 6.88 -14.33 10.98
CA ILE A 323 7.52 -14.37 12.30
C ILE A 323 8.04 -12.98 12.69
N THR A 324 8.67 -12.27 11.77
CA THR A 324 9.21 -10.93 11.99
C THR A 324 8.13 -9.93 12.38
N MET A 325 7.00 -9.93 11.68
CA MET A 325 5.89 -9.01 11.93
C MET A 325 5.28 -9.25 13.33
N VAL A 326 5.09 -10.52 13.70
CA VAL A 326 4.61 -10.88 15.04
C VAL A 326 5.61 -10.45 16.11
N LEU A 327 6.90 -10.78 15.96
CA LEU A 327 7.93 -10.41 16.93
C LEU A 327 8.11 -8.90 17.04
N ALA A 328 8.08 -8.18 15.93
CA ALA A 328 8.18 -6.72 15.92
C ALA A 328 6.99 -6.08 16.63
N ALA A 329 5.77 -6.56 16.37
CA ALA A 329 4.56 -6.07 17.03
C ALA A 329 4.58 -6.32 18.53
N LEU A 330 5.03 -7.51 18.98
CA LEU A 330 5.20 -7.83 20.40
C LEU A 330 6.27 -6.95 21.07
N ALA A 331 7.39 -6.70 20.38
CA ALA A 331 8.44 -5.82 20.88
C ALA A 331 7.95 -4.37 21.01
N VAL A 332 7.21 -3.87 20.03
CA VAL A 332 6.58 -2.53 20.05
C VAL A 332 5.57 -2.44 21.21
N ASP A 333 4.71 -3.43 21.35
CA ASP A 333 3.72 -3.47 22.44
C ASP A 333 4.41 -3.45 23.81
N GLY A 334 5.47 -4.23 24.00
CA GLY A 334 6.26 -4.24 25.22
C GLY A 334 6.91 -2.88 25.52
N ILE A 335 7.52 -2.23 24.51
CA ILE A 335 8.14 -0.91 24.64
C ILE A 335 7.08 0.16 24.98
N PHE A 336 5.96 0.16 24.25
CA PHE A 336 4.89 1.13 24.44
C PHE A 336 4.13 0.92 25.75
N SER A 337 3.96 -0.32 26.18
CA SER A 337 3.38 -0.67 27.48
C SER A 337 4.27 -0.16 28.61
N ALA A 338 5.59 -0.42 28.54
CA ALA A 338 6.55 0.05 29.54
C ALA A 338 6.64 1.59 29.60
N ALA A 339 6.47 2.25 28.46
CA ALA A 339 6.46 3.71 28.36
C ALA A 339 5.09 4.36 28.68
N GLY A 340 4.03 3.56 28.89
CA GLY A 340 2.67 4.08 29.12
C GLY A 340 2.07 4.76 27.88
N LEU A 341 2.50 4.40 26.66
CA LEU A 341 2.12 5.03 25.40
C LEU A 341 0.97 4.30 24.68
N ILE A 342 0.56 3.12 25.14
CA ILE A 342 -0.58 2.40 24.53
C ILE A 342 -1.86 3.21 24.75
N PRO A 343 -2.62 3.54 23.68
CA PRO A 343 -3.87 4.28 23.82
C PRO A 343 -4.87 3.53 24.69
N THR A 344 -5.37 4.18 25.73
CA THR A 344 -6.38 3.62 26.65
C THR A 344 -7.80 3.84 26.14
N VAL A 345 -7.99 4.91 25.37
CA VAL A 345 -9.28 5.27 24.76
C VAL A 345 -9.29 4.75 23.32
N ARG A 346 -10.30 3.94 23.03
CA ARG A 346 -10.53 3.47 21.66
C ARG A 346 -11.52 4.41 20.99
N PRO A 347 -11.29 4.77 19.72
CA PRO A 347 -12.27 5.55 18.99
C PRO A 347 -13.57 4.77 18.88
N THR A 348 -14.67 5.47 19.07
CA THR A 348 -15.99 4.91 18.75
C THR A 348 -16.15 4.82 17.23
N ARG A 349 -17.15 4.09 16.79
CA ARG A 349 -17.50 4.03 15.38
C ARG A 349 -17.79 5.42 14.81
N ALA A 350 -18.49 6.27 15.58
CA ALA A 350 -18.78 7.65 15.19
C ALA A 350 -17.52 8.52 15.04
N ASP A 351 -16.47 8.25 15.79
CA ASP A 351 -15.20 8.98 15.69
C ASP A 351 -14.42 8.59 14.42
N ILE A 352 -14.48 7.32 14.04
CA ILE A 352 -13.81 6.78 12.83
C ILE A 352 -14.53 7.25 11.57
N PHE A 353 -15.87 7.17 11.56
CA PHE A 353 -16.74 7.56 10.45
C PHE A 353 -17.30 8.98 10.68
N SER A 354 -16.41 9.94 10.99
CA SER A 354 -16.79 11.30 11.37
C SER A 354 -17.58 12.01 10.27
N GLU A 355 -18.58 12.81 10.67
CA GLU A 355 -19.35 13.64 9.74
C GLU A 355 -18.46 14.70 9.08
N VAL A 356 -18.86 15.14 7.87
CA VAL A 356 -18.21 16.27 7.20
C VAL A 356 -18.54 17.55 7.98
N LYS A 357 -17.56 18.07 8.70
CA LYS A 357 -17.67 19.32 9.49
C LYS A 357 -16.85 20.43 8.84
N VAL A 358 -17.23 21.67 9.13
CA VAL A 358 -16.43 22.85 8.74
C VAL A 358 -15.27 22.99 9.74
N ASP A 359 -14.19 22.25 9.47
CA ASP A 359 -12.97 22.24 10.27
C ASP A 359 -11.73 22.33 9.35
N TYR A 360 -10.53 22.19 9.93
CA TYR A 360 -9.29 22.19 9.18
C TYR A 360 -9.24 21.11 8.09
N LYS A 361 -9.97 19.97 8.27
CA LYS A 361 -10.03 18.86 7.30
C LYS A 361 -10.75 19.30 6.02
N LEU A 362 -11.80 20.11 6.13
CA LEU A 362 -12.50 20.65 4.96
C LEU A 362 -11.55 21.54 4.13
N LEU A 363 -10.84 22.45 4.79
CA LEU A 363 -9.89 23.35 4.11
C LEU A 363 -8.75 22.56 3.45
N THR A 364 -8.16 21.60 4.16
CA THR A 364 -7.07 20.78 3.63
C THR A 364 -7.56 19.85 2.52
N ASN A 365 -8.79 19.32 2.57
CA ASN A 365 -9.40 18.55 1.50
C ASN A 365 -9.62 19.38 0.23
N ILE A 366 -10.10 20.63 0.37
CA ILE A 366 -10.24 21.54 -0.77
C ILE A 366 -8.87 21.81 -1.40
N LEU A 367 -7.85 22.11 -0.58
CA LEU A 367 -6.49 22.30 -1.06
C LEU A 367 -5.95 21.04 -1.73
N GLY A 368 -6.21 19.86 -1.16
CA GLY A 368 -5.90 18.57 -1.75
C GLY A 368 -6.56 18.38 -3.13
N LEU A 369 -7.85 18.72 -3.27
CA LEU A 369 -8.54 18.67 -4.55
C LEU A 369 -7.90 19.61 -5.59
N VAL A 370 -7.47 20.81 -5.19
CA VAL A 370 -6.77 21.75 -6.08
C VAL A 370 -5.42 21.16 -6.54
N VAL A 371 -4.62 20.63 -5.60
CA VAL A 371 -3.32 19.98 -5.93
C VAL A 371 -3.53 18.77 -6.84
N PHE A 372 -4.50 17.93 -6.51
CA PHE A 372 -4.86 16.77 -7.33
C PHE A 372 -5.24 17.19 -8.75
N ALA A 373 -6.16 18.14 -8.88
CA ALA A 373 -6.60 18.64 -10.19
C ALA A 373 -5.46 19.29 -10.98
N ALA A 374 -4.60 20.06 -10.33
CA ALA A 374 -3.44 20.70 -10.98
C ALA A 374 -2.44 19.68 -11.53
N LEU A 375 -2.07 18.67 -10.73
CA LEU A 375 -1.16 17.61 -11.14
C LEU A 375 -1.77 16.75 -12.26
N PHE A 376 -3.05 16.37 -12.15
CA PHE A 376 -3.72 15.64 -13.22
C PHE A 376 -3.83 16.46 -14.52
N ALA A 377 -4.20 17.74 -14.43
CA ALA A 377 -4.30 18.62 -15.59
C ALA A 377 -2.94 18.78 -16.32
N LEU A 378 -1.83 18.84 -15.56
CA LEU A 378 -0.49 18.89 -16.12
C LEU A 378 -0.16 17.65 -16.97
N THR A 379 -0.58 16.46 -16.49
CA THR A 379 -0.40 15.22 -17.26
C THR A 379 -1.31 15.13 -18.47
N MET A 380 -2.49 15.75 -18.48
CA MET A 380 -3.39 15.77 -19.64
C MET A 380 -2.81 16.63 -20.78
N ARG A 381 -2.19 17.76 -20.45
CA ARG A 381 -1.61 18.68 -21.43
C ARG A 381 -0.35 18.12 -22.09
N ARG A 382 0.50 17.40 -21.35
CA ARG A 382 1.79 16.89 -21.79
C ARG A 382 1.87 15.38 -21.98
N GLY A 383 0.87 14.65 -21.51
CA GLY A 383 0.87 13.20 -21.48
C GLY A 383 0.44 12.55 -22.78
N ALA A 384 1.06 11.39 -23.07
CA ALA A 384 0.55 10.39 -23.99
C ALA A 384 0.33 9.08 -23.22
N THR A 385 -0.48 8.17 -23.77
CA THR A 385 -0.62 6.83 -23.21
C THR A 385 0.26 5.88 -24.00
N ASP A 386 1.11 5.11 -23.30
CA ASP A 386 1.84 4.00 -23.88
C ASP A 386 0.83 2.89 -24.25
N PRO A 387 0.70 2.52 -25.53
CA PRO A 387 -0.31 1.55 -25.96
C PRO A 387 -0.05 0.12 -25.47
N VAL A 388 1.20 -0.20 -25.08
CA VAL A 388 1.60 -1.54 -24.63
C VAL A 388 1.29 -1.77 -23.14
N CYS A 389 1.60 -0.79 -22.28
CA CYS A 389 1.45 -0.95 -20.82
C CYS A 389 0.39 -0.02 -20.20
N GLY A 390 -0.20 0.90 -20.98
CA GLY A 390 -1.24 1.83 -20.50
C GLY A 390 -0.73 2.99 -19.64
N MET A 391 0.57 3.07 -19.34
CA MET A 391 1.13 4.15 -18.54
C MET A 391 1.08 5.50 -19.26
N LYS A 392 0.87 6.57 -18.47
CA LYS A 392 0.98 7.94 -18.97
C LYS A 392 2.44 8.39 -18.94
N VAL A 393 2.92 8.89 -20.08
CA VAL A 393 4.30 9.36 -20.28
C VAL A 393 4.31 10.80 -20.79
N ASP A 394 5.34 11.56 -20.43
CA ASP A 394 5.53 12.91 -21.00
C ASP A 394 6.00 12.80 -22.45
N LYS A 395 5.22 13.37 -23.37
CA LYS A 395 5.53 13.40 -24.82
C LYS A 395 6.91 13.96 -25.14
N ALA A 396 7.43 14.86 -24.30
CA ALA A 396 8.75 15.46 -24.51
C ALA A 396 9.90 14.49 -24.23
N LYS A 397 9.68 13.48 -23.38
CA LYS A 397 10.70 12.52 -22.91
C LYS A 397 10.46 11.09 -23.40
N ALA A 398 9.23 10.79 -23.81
CA ALA A 398 8.84 9.47 -24.27
C ALA A 398 9.58 9.05 -25.54
N ILE A 399 9.79 7.74 -25.69
CA ILE A 399 10.32 7.16 -26.91
C ILE A 399 9.24 7.28 -27.98
N ARG A 400 9.56 7.93 -29.08
CA ARG A 400 8.65 8.11 -30.22
C ARG A 400 8.92 7.03 -31.25
N VAL A 401 7.85 6.40 -31.70
CA VAL A 401 7.89 5.45 -32.82
C VAL A 401 6.73 5.78 -33.75
N GLU A 402 7.02 5.86 -35.03
CA GLU A 402 5.99 6.02 -36.04
C GLU A 402 5.59 4.65 -36.57
N LEU A 403 4.31 4.30 -36.43
CA LEU A 403 3.69 3.09 -36.94
C LEU A 403 2.40 3.50 -37.69
N ASP A 404 2.23 3.06 -38.89
CA ASP A 404 1.09 3.37 -39.78
C ASP A 404 0.76 4.87 -39.89
N GLY A 405 1.80 5.71 -39.98
CA GLY A 405 1.63 7.16 -40.03
C GLY A 405 1.22 7.84 -38.74
N ASN A 406 1.09 7.07 -37.62
CA ASN A 406 0.77 7.57 -36.30
C ASN A 406 2.01 7.63 -35.42
N THR A 407 2.21 8.75 -34.73
CA THR A 407 3.28 8.88 -33.74
C THR A 407 2.80 8.30 -32.41
N LEU A 408 3.38 7.18 -32.00
CA LEU A 408 3.13 6.51 -30.72
C LEU A 408 4.25 6.86 -29.73
N TYR A 409 3.88 6.91 -28.43
CA TYR A 409 4.77 7.30 -27.35
C TYR A 409 4.89 6.17 -26.34
N PHE A 410 6.13 5.75 -26.02
CA PHE A 410 6.43 4.60 -25.17
C PHE A 410 7.22 5.00 -23.94
N CYS A 411 6.97 4.32 -22.83
CA CYS A 411 7.65 4.55 -21.55
C CYS A 411 9.08 3.98 -21.53
N SER A 412 9.36 2.98 -22.38
CA SER A 412 10.64 2.26 -22.39
C SER A 412 10.96 1.70 -23.78
N PRO A 413 12.25 1.39 -24.04
CA PRO A 413 12.66 0.69 -25.27
C PRO A 413 11.98 -0.66 -25.44
N HIS A 414 11.66 -1.35 -24.34
CA HIS A 414 10.96 -2.63 -24.35
C HIS A 414 9.53 -2.48 -24.90
N CYS A 415 8.74 -1.53 -24.39
CA CYS A 415 7.40 -1.28 -24.92
C CYS A 415 7.44 -0.89 -26.39
N ALA A 416 8.40 -0.06 -26.79
CA ALA A 416 8.60 0.32 -28.18
C ALA A 416 8.97 -0.87 -29.07
N ALA A 417 9.84 -1.76 -28.60
CA ALA A 417 10.23 -2.99 -29.31
C ALA A 417 9.05 -3.97 -29.44
N LYS A 418 8.30 -4.16 -28.33
CA LYS A 418 7.12 -5.03 -28.33
C LYS A 418 6.05 -4.55 -29.31
N ALA A 419 5.75 -3.24 -29.32
CA ALA A 419 4.79 -2.68 -30.26
C ALA A 419 5.20 -2.89 -31.72
N ARG A 420 6.50 -2.78 -32.05
CA ARG A 420 7.01 -3.08 -33.39
C ARG A 420 6.87 -4.58 -33.74
N GLN A 421 7.12 -5.46 -32.78
CA GLN A 421 7.01 -6.89 -32.96
C GLN A 421 5.56 -7.31 -33.19
N ASP A 422 4.63 -6.80 -32.38
CA ASP A 422 3.20 -7.07 -32.51
C ASP A 422 2.68 -6.58 -33.87
N HIS A 423 3.11 -5.38 -34.31
CA HIS A 423 2.76 -4.82 -35.63
C HIS A 423 3.28 -5.67 -36.80
N LEU A 424 4.54 -6.15 -36.74
CA LEU A 424 5.10 -7.04 -37.75
C LEU A 424 4.38 -8.40 -37.81
N GLN A 425 3.87 -8.90 -36.67
CA GLN A 425 3.06 -10.12 -36.65
C GLN A 425 1.68 -9.89 -37.29
N GLU A 426 1.02 -8.76 -37.04
CA GLU A 426 -0.25 -8.43 -37.68
C GLU A 426 -0.11 -8.29 -39.20
N GLU A 427 0.95 -7.65 -39.70
CA GLU A 427 1.21 -7.53 -41.14
C GLU A 427 1.48 -8.90 -41.80
N MET A 428 2.09 -9.86 -41.10
CA MET A 428 2.32 -11.22 -41.63
C MET A 428 1.04 -12.07 -41.66
N PHE A 429 0.06 -11.79 -40.80
CA PHE A 429 -1.22 -12.51 -40.80
C PHE A 429 -2.26 -11.94 -41.79
N VAL A 430 -2.07 -10.72 -42.26
CA VAL A 430 -2.94 -10.03 -43.22
C VAL A 430 -2.50 -10.27 -44.69
N ARG A 431 -1.30 -10.80 -44.91
CA ARG A 431 -0.80 -11.27 -46.21
C ARG A 431 -0.97 -12.79 -46.37
#